data_441139e9d3d559512e45d81ecd0f8bab
#
_entry.id   441139e9d3d559512e45d81ecd0f8bab
#
_cell.length_a   1.000
_cell.length_b   1.000
_cell.length_c   1.000
_cell.angle_alpha   90.00
_cell.angle_beta   90.00
_cell.angle_gamma   90.00
#
_symmetry.space_group_name_H-M   'P 1'
#
loop_
_entity.id
_entity.type
_entity.pdbx_description
1 polymer ?
#
loop_
_entity_poly.entity_id
_entity_poly.type
_entity_poly.pdbx_seq_one_letter_code
_entity_poly.pdbx_strand_id
1 'polypeptide(L)'
;MCNFAPSNSDTKWSLRLVWSGRQVFILVTRVQIPERLPSKPVKSGLFLYHCPMKLQVIISDQYNPFLNRAVEQYLTDHQEEDTVTLYLWKNQQTVVIGYNQNPFSECNVKLLLDEGGHLMRRGTGGGAVYHDLGNINFSFIADKFRYNVQKQLSVIQDALLSYGLQTEISGRNDLTCQGRKFSGNAFARGANNNLHHGTILIKTDGAMMQRYLIVDTAKLMKNGVKSVASRVVNLSELVPELTSENIKQPLIASFEKVYGDKSTLIDFDETIRIPEVQAIYEKISSHDYIFGRWEQFKTTKKARFGWGGVEIALQIDEANAVIKDIQIASDCLDTESITLAETLLKGCSTKEVPVFGFNNEIVKDIVGLVYGE
;
A
#
# COMPACT_ATOMS: atom_id res chain seq x y z
N MET A 1 11.16 17.36 -15.27
CA MET A 1 11.63 18.08 -16.48
C MET A 1 13.03 18.60 -16.22
N CYS A 2 14.04 17.93 -16.74
CA CYS A 2 15.40 18.47 -16.69
C CYS A 2 15.49 19.64 -17.67
N ASN A 3 15.63 20.84 -17.15
CA ASN A 3 15.90 22.03 -17.97
C ASN A 3 17.38 22.02 -18.38
N PHE A 4 17.65 21.66 -19.64
CA PHE A 4 18.92 21.96 -20.27
C PHE A 4 18.80 23.30 -21.01
N ALA A 5 19.53 24.31 -20.55
CA ALA A 5 19.73 25.52 -21.33
C ALA A 5 20.75 25.22 -22.46
N PRO A 6 20.43 25.43 -23.71
CA PRO A 6 21.38 25.24 -24.80
C PRO A 6 22.37 26.39 -24.83
N SER A 7 23.65 26.08 -24.95
CA SER A 7 24.75 27.05 -25.07
C SER A 7 24.91 27.62 -26.50
N ASN A 8 24.02 27.31 -27.45
CA ASN A 8 23.98 27.91 -28.78
C ASN A 8 22.57 27.88 -29.37
N SER A 9 22.17 29.00 -29.95
CA SER A 9 20.81 29.33 -30.41
C SER A 9 20.23 28.50 -31.56
N ASP A 10 21.00 27.64 -32.20
CA ASP A 10 20.62 27.03 -33.48
C ASP A 10 20.36 25.51 -33.42
N THR A 11 20.18 24.95 -32.23
CA THR A 11 19.94 23.51 -32.08
C THR A 11 18.59 23.27 -31.43
N LYS A 12 17.64 22.69 -32.17
CA LYS A 12 16.37 22.17 -31.62
C LYS A 12 16.49 20.68 -31.33
N TRP A 13 16.08 20.28 -30.14
CA TRP A 13 16.00 18.87 -29.74
C TRP A 13 14.56 18.40 -29.87
N SER A 14 14.33 17.25 -30.49
CA SER A 14 13.03 16.58 -30.41
C SER A 14 13.12 15.32 -29.59
N LEU A 15 12.20 15.18 -28.66
CA LEU A 15 12.05 14.01 -27.81
C LEU A 15 10.90 13.16 -28.34
N ARG A 16 11.16 11.91 -28.63
CA ARG A 16 10.14 10.93 -29.01
C ARG A 16 10.20 9.74 -28.06
N LEU A 17 9.09 9.45 -27.41
CA LEU A 17 8.93 8.26 -26.60
C LEU A 17 8.64 7.05 -27.54
N VAL A 18 9.47 6.04 -27.46
CA VAL A 18 9.28 4.78 -28.21
C VAL A 18 9.10 3.65 -27.20
N TRP A 19 8.00 2.94 -27.32
CA TRP A 19 7.67 1.76 -26.52
C TRP A 19 8.18 0.49 -27.21
N SER A 20 8.92 -0.33 -26.48
CA SER A 20 9.33 -1.67 -26.91
C SER A 20 9.15 -2.64 -25.74
N GLY A 21 8.01 -3.26 -25.67
CA GLY A 21 7.66 -4.42 -24.84
C GLY A 21 7.78 -4.27 -23.32
N ARG A 22 8.94 -4.01 -22.75
CA ARG A 22 9.19 -3.91 -21.31
C ARG A 22 10.06 -2.73 -20.89
N GLN A 23 10.48 -1.91 -21.81
CA GLN A 23 11.35 -0.75 -21.54
C GLN A 23 10.90 0.46 -22.32
N VAL A 24 10.96 1.64 -21.67
CA VAL A 24 10.71 2.92 -22.31
C VAL A 24 12.04 3.48 -22.80
N PHE A 25 12.15 3.75 -24.08
CA PHE A 25 13.31 4.39 -24.67
C PHE A 25 12.96 5.84 -25.03
N ILE A 26 13.82 6.76 -24.64
CA ILE A 26 13.73 8.17 -25.07
C ILE A 26 14.70 8.33 -26.24
N LEU A 27 14.16 8.52 -27.43
CA LEU A 27 14.94 8.84 -28.60
C LEU A 27 15.20 10.35 -28.60
N VAL A 28 16.44 10.74 -28.33
CA VAL A 28 16.87 12.13 -28.47
C VAL A 28 17.53 12.31 -29.80
N THR A 29 16.86 12.98 -30.73
CA THR A 29 17.43 13.31 -32.03
C THR A 29 17.87 14.79 -32.04
N ARG A 30 19.14 14.99 -32.36
CA ARG A 30 19.66 16.33 -32.62
C ARG A 30 19.25 16.73 -34.03
N VAL A 31 18.36 17.71 -34.15
CA VAL A 31 18.01 18.28 -35.44
C VAL A 31 18.82 19.58 -35.60
N GLN A 32 19.90 19.51 -36.38
CA GLN A 32 20.48 20.71 -36.96
C GLN A 32 19.65 21.05 -38.22
N ILE A 33 19.18 22.25 -38.32
CA ILE A 33 18.61 22.78 -39.55
C ILE A 33 19.79 23.34 -40.35
N PRO A 34 20.28 22.65 -41.41
CA PRO A 34 21.39 23.14 -42.19
C PRO A 34 20.90 24.05 -43.30
N GLU A 35 21.57 25.12 -43.52
CA GLU A 35 21.37 25.96 -44.74
C GLU A 35 21.80 25.22 -46.02
N ARG A 36 22.51 24.11 -45.93
CA ARG A 36 22.79 23.21 -47.05
C ARG A 36 22.86 21.73 -46.56
N LEU A 37 22.20 20.84 -47.26
CA LEU A 37 22.19 19.39 -46.97
C LEU A 37 23.59 18.77 -47.11
N PRO A 38 24.14 18.11 -46.07
CA PRO A 38 25.38 17.36 -46.20
C PRO A 38 25.13 15.98 -46.80
N SER A 39 26.07 15.54 -47.67
CA SER A 39 26.02 14.31 -48.43
C SER A 39 26.39 13.04 -47.69
N LYS A 40 26.36 13.01 -46.36
CA LYS A 40 26.63 11.79 -45.56
C LYS A 40 25.55 11.56 -44.49
N PRO A 41 25.09 10.32 -44.29
CA PRO A 41 24.09 10.02 -43.25
C PRO A 41 24.64 10.26 -41.85
N VAL A 42 23.87 10.99 -41.04
CA VAL A 42 24.15 11.18 -39.62
C VAL A 42 23.85 9.87 -38.90
N LYS A 43 24.84 9.28 -38.28
CA LYS A 43 24.64 8.10 -37.40
C LYS A 43 23.75 8.52 -36.24
N SER A 44 22.52 8.03 -36.19
CA SER A 44 21.65 8.11 -35.03
C SER A 44 22.27 7.25 -33.92
N GLY A 45 22.87 7.89 -32.92
CA GLY A 45 23.29 7.21 -31.71
C GLY A 45 22.11 7.05 -30.77
N LEU A 46 21.80 5.82 -30.40
CA LEU A 46 20.88 5.52 -29.29
C LEU A 46 21.65 5.82 -27.99
N PHE A 47 21.36 6.94 -27.34
CA PHE A 47 21.86 7.20 -26.01
C PHE A 47 20.87 6.63 -25.02
N LEU A 48 21.22 5.52 -24.37
CA LEU A 48 20.57 5.05 -23.15
C LEU A 48 20.96 5.99 -22.02
N TYR A 49 20.15 7.00 -21.76
CA TYR A 49 20.25 7.73 -20.51
C TYR A 49 19.74 6.81 -19.40
N HIS A 50 20.68 6.16 -18.71
CA HIS A 50 20.42 5.59 -17.41
C HIS A 50 20.37 6.78 -16.44
N CYS A 51 19.20 7.30 -16.13
CA CYS A 51 19.06 8.24 -15.02
C CYS A 51 19.49 7.46 -13.77
N PRO A 52 20.52 7.89 -13.03
CA PRO A 52 21.00 7.14 -11.87
C PRO A 52 19.85 7.07 -10.85
N MET A 53 19.44 5.85 -10.54
CA MET A 53 18.43 5.60 -9.54
C MET A 53 19.08 5.69 -8.16
N LYS A 54 18.45 6.43 -7.25
CA LYS A 54 18.87 6.48 -5.85
C LYS A 54 18.16 5.37 -5.06
N LEU A 55 18.91 4.63 -4.26
CA LEU A 55 18.36 3.70 -3.28
C LEU A 55 18.55 4.28 -1.88
N GLN A 56 17.46 4.29 -1.11
CA GLN A 56 17.45 4.75 0.27
C GLN A 56 16.91 3.66 1.19
N VAL A 57 17.50 3.58 2.38
CA VAL A 57 17.02 2.70 3.45
C VAL A 57 16.78 3.54 4.69
N ILE A 58 15.66 3.31 5.35
CA ILE A 58 15.37 3.84 6.68
C ILE A 58 15.03 2.66 7.58
N ILE A 59 15.53 2.68 8.81
CA ILE A 59 15.24 1.67 9.82
C ILE A 59 14.72 2.38 11.05
N SER A 60 13.49 2.07 11.45
CA SER A 60 12.98 2.54 12.74
C SER A 60 13.43 1.60 13.87
N ASP A 61 13.91 2.18 14.95
CA ASP A 61 14.13 1.55 16.24
C ASP A 61 13.00 1.84 17.23
N GLN A 62 12.01 2.66 16.82
CA GLN A 62 10.83 3.01 17.58
C GLN A 62 9.68 2.04 17.30
N TYR A 63 8.86 1.78 18.32
CA TYR A 63 7.76 0.82 18.22
C TYR A 63 6.38 1.47 18.28
N ASN A 64 6.34 2.81 18.33
CA ASN A 64 5.08 3.58 18.28
C ASN A 64 4.45 3.48 16.89
N PRO A 65 3.24 2.88 16.76
CA PRO A 65 2.62 2.64 15.46
C PRO A 65 2.28 3.93 14.70
N PHE A 66 1.88 4.97 15.42
CA PHE A 66 1.51 6.25 14.80
C PHE A 66 2.74 6.99 14.29
N LEU A 67 3.86 6.95 15.03
CA LEU A 67 5.10 7.57 14.59
C LEU A 67 5.65 6.87 13.34
N ASN A 68 5.71 5.53 13.36
CA ASN A 68 6.14 4.75 12.20
C ASN A 68 5.27 5.01 10.97
N ARG A 69 3.95 5.10 11.17
CA ARG A 69 3.02 5.40 10.07
C ARG A 69 3.14 6.85 9.58
N ALA A 70 3.42 7.80 10.47
CA ALA A 70 3.65 9.20 10.09
C ALA A 70 4.89 9.34 9.19
N VAL A 71 6.00 8.66 9.55
CA VAL A 71 7.20 8.60 8.71
C VAL A 71 6.90 7.97 7.36
N GLU A 72 6.20 6.83 7.32
CA GLU A 72 5.80 6.18 6.07
C GLU A 72 4.99 7.12 5.16
N GLN A 73 4.02 7.86 5.72
CA GLN A 73 3.21 8.81 4.98
C GLN A 73 4.05 9.96 4.43
N TYR A 74 4.88 10.56 5.30
CA TYR A 74 5.77 11.65 4.91
C TYR A 74 6.69 11.24 3.75
N LEU A 75 7.34 10.08 3.86
CA LEU A 75 8.19 9.55 2.79
C LEU A 75 7.42 9.34 1.49
N THR A 76 6.18 8.84 1.58
CA THR A 76 5.34 8.63 0.40
C THR A 76 4.98 9.95 -0.27
N ASP A 77 4.66 10.98 0.51
CA ASP A 77 4.24 12.29 0.00
C ASP A 77 5.42 13.08 -0.58
N HIS A 78 6.65 12.88 -0.06
CA HIS A 78 7.85 13.66 -0.39
C HIS A 78 8.96 12.86 -1.11
N GLN A 79 8.66 11.66 -1.60
CA GLN A 79 9.63 10.85 -2.33
C GLN A 79 10.18 11.62 -3.55
N GLU A 80 11.51 11.71 -3.65
CA GLU A 80 12.19 12.30 -4.80
C GLU A 80 12.02 11.45 -6.07
N GLU A 81 12.02 12.10 -7.23
CA GLU A 81 12.05 11.40 -8.52
C GLU A 81 13.29 10.49 -8.61
N ASP A 82 13.19 9.41 -9.37
CA ASP A 82 14.26 8.41 -9.57
C ASP A 82 14.79 7.78 -8.27
N THR A 83 14.00 7.81 -7.19
CA THR A 83 14.38 7.24 -5.90
C THR A 83 13.47 6.08 -5.53
N VAL A 84 14.06 5.02 -4.96
CA VAL A 84 13.32 3.92 -4.31
C VAL A 84 13.79 3.82 -2.87
N THR A 85 12.85 3.91 -1.94
CA THR A 85 13.10 3.82 -0.51
C THR A 85 12.57 2.50 0.04
N LEU A 86 13.41 1.79 0.80
CA LEU A 86 13.02 0.68 1.66
C LEU A 86 12.99 1.17 3.11
N TYR A 87 11.81 1.15 3.72
CA TYR A 87 11.64 1.48 5.12
C TYR A 87 11.29 0.22 5.92
N LEU A 88 12.07 -0.09 6.96
CA LEU A 88 11.91 -1.26 7.85
C LEU A 88 11.53 -0.77 9.25
N TRP A 89 10.44 -1.32 9.79
CA TRP A 89 9.88 -0.85 11.06
C TRP A 89 9.06 -1.94 11.78
N LYS A 90 8.85 -1.75 13.07
CA LYS A 90 8.06 -2.66 13.91
C LYS A 90 7.10 -1.84 14.78
N ASN A 91 5.96 -2.43 15.11
CA ASN A 91 5.06 -1.86 16.10
C ASN A 91 5.02 -2.73 17.34
N GLN A 92 4.90 -2.11 18.50
CA GLN A 92 4.41 -2.80 19.67
C GLN A 92 2.96 -3.27 19.44
N GLN A 93 2.36 -3.96 20.39
CA GLN A 93 1.01 -4.52 20.33
C GLN A 93 0.00 -3.56 19.65
N THR A 94 -0.35 -3.84 18.40
CA THR A 94 -1.18 -2.94 17.58
C THR A 94 -2.09 -3.74 16.65
N VAL A 95 -3.37 -3.39 16.61
CA VAL A 95 -4.24 -3.76 15.49
C VAL A 95 -4.22 -2.65 14.46
N VAL A 96 -3.92 -3.00 13.20
CA VAL A 96 -3.89 -2.07 12.07
C VAL A 96 -5.05 -2.37 11.14
N ILE A 97 -5.99 -1.43 11.05
CA ILE A 97 -7.16 -1.54 10.16
C ILE A 97 -6.93 -0.82 8.84
N GLY A 98 -7.60 -1.30 7.79
CA GLY A 98 -7.60 -0.65 6.49
C GLY A 98 -8.36 0.68 6.49
N TYR A 99 -8.10 1.51 5.48
CA TYR A 99 -8.66 2.87 5.39
C TYR A 99 -10.18 2.93 5.53
N ASN A 100 -10.89 2.02 4.85
CA ASN A 100 -12.36 1.98 4.85
C ASN A 100 -12.94 0.94 5.82
N GLN A 101 -12.16 0.40 6.78
CA GLN A 101 -12.71 -0.56 7.72
C GLN A 101 -13.36 0.10 8.93
N ASN A 102 -14.47 -0.49 9.38
CA ASN A 102 -15.09 -0.14 10.65
C ASN A 102 -14.29 -0.78 11.80
N PRO A 103 -13.69 0.02 12.70
CA PRO A 103 -12.88 -0.52 13.80
C PRO A 103 -13.64 -1.49 14.69
N PHE A 104 -14.93 -1.25 14.90
CA PHE A 104 -15.77 -2.03 15.80
C PHE A 104 -16.20 -3.38 15.22
N SER A 105 -16.17 -3.52 13.87
CA SER A 105 -16.42 -4.80 13.19
C SER A 105 -15.15 -5.67 13.04
N GLU A 106 -13.96 -5.05 13.16
CA GLU A 106 -12.70 -5.72 12.87
C GLU A 106 -11.87 -6.03 14.12
N CYS A 107 -12.10 -5.32 15.23
CA CYS A 107 -11.28 -5.39 16.42
C CYS A 107 -12.10 -5.35 17.71
N ASN A 108 -11.69 -6.14 18.70
CA ASN A 108 -12.13 -6.00 20.09
C ASN A 108 -11.49 -4.76 20.70
N VAL A 109 -11.96 -3.57 20.26
CA VAL A 109 -11.34 -2.26 20.55
C VAL A 109 -11.14 -2.06 22.04
N LYS A 110 -12.20 -2.26 22.85
CA LYS A 110 -12.13 -2.06 24.29
C LYS A 110 -11.06 -2.95 24.92
N LEU A 111 -11.04 -4.22 24.59
CA LEU A 111 -10.08 -5.17 25.14
C LEU A 111 -8.64 -4.81 24.76
N LEU A 112 -8.40 -4.46 23.49
CA LEU A 112 -7.09 -4.03 23.00
C LEU A 112 -6.55 -2.83 23.77
N LEU A 113 -7.39 -1.80 23.94
CA LEU A 113 -7.00 -0.56 24.61
C LEU A 113 -6.83 -0.74 26.12
N ASP A 114 -7.69 -1.52 26.78
CA ASP A 114 -7.59 -1.84 28.20
C ASP A 114 -6.29 -2.61 28.52
N GLU A 115 -5.79 -3.41 27.59
CA GLU A 115 -4.53 -4.16 27.73
C GLU A 115 -3.29 -3.37 27.21
N GLY A 116 -3.43 -2.06 26.95
CA GLY A 116 -2.34 -1.16 26.56
C GLY A 116 -1.92 -1.26 25.10
N GLY A 117 -2.69 -1.97 24.25
CA GLY A 117 -2.46 -2.03 22.84
C GLY A 117 -2.96 -0.77 22.09
N HIS A 118 -2.65 -0.71 20.82
CA HIS A 118 -3.00 0.41 19.94
C HIS A 118 -3.92 -0.03 18.80
N LEU A 119 -4.86 0.83 18.45
CA LEU A 119 -5.62 0.70 17.21
C LEU A 119 -5.18 1.80 16.24
N MET A 120 -4.68 1.41 15.07
CA MET A 120 -4.18 2.32 14.06
C MET A 120 -4.92 2.12 12.73
N ARG A 121 -5.28 3.21 12.06
CA ARG A 121 -5.83 3.18 10.70
C ARG A 121 -4.72 3.50 9.70
N ARG A 122 -4.47 2.60 8.74
CA ARG A 122 -3.52 2.87 7.65
C ARG A 122 -4.22 3.57 6.48
N GLY A 123 -3.43 4.21 5.60
CA GLY A 123 -3.94 4.90 4.42
C GLY A 123 -4.26 3.97 3.23
N THR A 124 -3.92 2.68 3.33
CA THR A 124 -4.19 1.67 2.30
C THR A 124 -5.44 0.86 2.63
N GLY A 125 -6.01 0.21 1.64
CA GLY A 125 -7.11 -0.74 1.82
C GLY A 125 -6.67 -2.09 2.40
N GLY A 126 -7.56 -3.08 2.32
CA GLY A 126 -7.35 -4.43 2.82
C GLY A 126 -7.87 -4.66 4.23
N GLY A 127 -7.77 -5.89 4.71
CA GLY A 127 -8.27 -6.34 6.02
C GLY A 127 -7.41 -5.89 7.21
N ALA A 128 -7.95 -6.09 8.41
CA ALA A 128 -7.23 -5.83 9.66
C ALA A 128 -6.09 -6.84 9.87
N VAL A 129 -5.00 -6.37 10.46
CA VAL A 129 -3.83 -7.18 10.82
C VAL A 129 -3.40 -6.86 12.26
N TYR A 130 -2.71 -7.82 12.89
CA TYR A 130 -2.12 -7.65 14.20
C TYR A 130 -0.60 -7.55 14.08
N HIS A 131 -0.02 -6.57 14.75
CA HIS A 131 1.42 -6.36 14.86
C HIS A 131 1.89 -6.48 16.30
N ASP A 132 3.02 -7.12 16.47
CA ASP A 132 3.84 -7.13 17.68
C ASP A 132 5.32 -7.08 17.31
N LEU A 133 6.22 -7.20 18.28
CA LEU A 133 7.67 -7.16 18.02
C LEU A 133 8.20 -8.42 17.30
N GLY A 134 7.38 -9.45 17.17
CA GLY A 134 7.65 -10.65 16.37
C GLY A 134 7.31 -10.51 14.89
N ASN A 135 6.70 -9.39 14.50
CA ASN A 135 6.44 -9.00 13.12
C ASN A 135 7.38 -7.88 12.71
N ILE A 136 7.94 -7.94 11.51
CA ILE A 136 8.62 -6.80 10.89
C ILE A 136 7.78 -6.30 9.71
N ASN A 137 7.63 -4.98 9.61
CA ASN A 137 7.00 -4.34 8.49
C ASN A 137 8.06 -3.82 7.51
N PHE A 138 7.72 -3.84 6.24
CA PHE A 138 8.49 -3.19 5.20
C PHE A 138 7.59 -2.24 4.41
N SER A 139 8.17 -1.15 3.91
CA SER A 139 7.51 -0.23 3.00
C SER A 139 8.47 0.09 1.85
N PHE A 140 8.05 -0.22 0.61
CA PHE A 140 8.71 0.26 -0.59
C PHE A 140 7.98 1.50 -1.08
N ILE A 141 8.70 2.59 -1.20
CA ILE A 141 8.20 3.87 -1.68
C ILE A 141 8.98 4.23 -2.93
N ALA A 142 8.28 4.54 -4.01
CA ALA A 142 8.91 4.88 -5.27
C ALA A 142 8.01 5.81 -6.09
N ASP A 143 8.64 6.61 -6.95
CA ASP A 143 7.88 7.33 -7.97
C ASP A 143 7.17 6.36 -8.93
N LYS A 144 6.17 6.85 -9.65
CA LYS A 144 5.33 6.01 -10.52
C LYS A 144 6.09 5.28 -11.63
N PHE A 145 7.28 5.74 -12.03
CA PHE A 145 8.08 5.12 -13.10
C PHE A 145 8.99 4.02 -12.56
N ARG A 146 9.40 4.12 -11.29
CA ARG A 146 10.27 3.15 -10.60
C ARG A 146 9.48 2.11 -9.81
N TYR A 147 8.19 2.36 -9.57
CA TYR A 147 7.32 1.47 -8.82
C TYR A 147 7.08 0.15 -9.55
N ASN A 148 7.50 -0.95 -8.95
CA ASN A 148 7.34 -2.29 -9.50
C ASN A 148 7.15 -3.33 -8.40
N VAL A 149 5.90 -3.74 -8.19
CA VAL A 149 5.51 -4.68 -7.12
C VAL A 149 6.23 -6.02 -7.24
N GLN A 150 6.38 -6.57 -8.45
CA GLN A 150 7.06 -7.87 -8.65
C GLN A 150 8.53 -7.78 -8.22
N LYS A 151 9.19 -6.68 -8.57
CA LYS A 151 10.57 -6.42 -8.17
C LYS A 151 10.70 -6.24 -6.65
N GLN A 152 9.74 -5.55 -6.03
CA GLN A 152 9.68 -5.36 -4.58
C GLN A 152 9.43 -6.67 -3.83
N LEU A 153 8.52 -7.51 -4.32
CA LEU A 153 8.29 -8.84 -3.76
C LEU A 153 9.52 -9.74 -3.91
N SER A 154 10.25 -9.66 -5.03
CA SER A 154 11.48 -10.44 -5.22
C SER A 154 12.58 -10.07 -4.22
N VAL A 155 12.60 -8.85 -3.68
CA VAL A 155 13.50 -8.47 -2.58
C VAL A 155 13.23 -9.31 -1.34
N ILE A 156 11.95 -9.46 -0.97
CA ILE A 156 11.57 -10.27 0.20
C ILE A 156 11.89 -11.74 -0.04
N GLN A 157 11.58 -12.25 -1.23
CA GLN A 157 11.84 -13.64 -1.59
C GLN A 157 13.34 -13.97 -1.60
N ASP A 158 14.17 -13.10 -2.18
CA ASP A 158 15.62 -13.29 -2.23
C ASP A 158 16.25 -13.21 -0.83
N ALA A 159 15.78 -12.30 0.04
CA ALA A 159 16.23 -12.23 1.42
C ALA A 159 15.91 -13.53 2.20
N LEU A 160 14.72 -14.08 2.03
CA LEU A 160 14.32 -15.33 2.69
C LEU A 160 14.99 -16.56 2.11
N LEU A 161 15.36 -16.53 0.83
CA LEU A 161 16.13 -17.60 0.20
C LEU A 161 17.50 -17.77 0.84
N SER A 162 18.11 -16.70 1.39
CA SER A 162 19.37 -16.80 2.14
C SER A 162 19.27 -17.64 3.41
N TYR A 163 18.05 -17.85 3.93
CA TYR A 163 17.75 -18.75 5.03
C TYR A 163 17.23 -20.13 4.56
N GLY A 164 17.31 -20.41 3.25
CA GLY A 164 16.80 -21.66 2.66
C GLY A 164 15.28 -21.72 2.50
N LEU A 165 14.57 -20.60 2.73
CA LEU A 165 13.12 -20.55 2.62
C LEU A 165 12.69 -20.20 1.19
N GLN A 166 12.02 -21.14 0.53
CA GLN A 166 11.37 -20.89 -0.75
C GLN A 166 9.97 -20.35 -0.52
N THR A 167 9.65 -19.25 -1.19
CA THR A 167 8.40 -18.51 -1.00
C THR A 167 7.69 -18.26 -2.31
N GLU A 168 6.36 -18.15 -2.26
CA GLU A 168 5.50 -17.99 -3.42
C GLU A 168 4.54 -16.81 -3.23
N ILE A 169 4.19 -16.17 -4.34
CA ILE A 169 3.13 -15.17 -4.37
C ILE A 169 1.80 -15.90 -4.49
N SER A 170 0.88 -15.66 -3.56
CA SER A 170 -0.43 -16.30 -3.53
C SER A 170 -1.56 -15.28 -3.53
N GLY A 171 -2.60 -15.55 -4.30
CA GLY A 171 -3.76 -14.67 -4.39
C GLY A 171 -3.39 -13.28 -4.96
N ARG A 172 -3.96 -12.24 -4.34
CA ARG A 172 -3.78 -10.86 -4.81
C ARG A 172 -2.58 -10.16 -4.19
N ASN A 173 -2.26 -10.52 -2.94
CA ASN A 173 -1.37 -9.73 -2.12
C ASN A 173 -0.70 -10.52 -0.97
N ASP A 174 -0.62 -11.83 -1.04
CA ASP A 174 -0.02 -12.65 0.00
C ASP A 174 1.31 -13.26 -0.45
N LEU A 175 2.27 -13.39 0.48
CA LEU A 175 3.42 -14.27 0.30
C LEU A 175 3.24 -15.49 1.22
N THR A 176 3.52 -16.66 0.66
CA THR A 176 3.39 -17.95 1.35
C THR A 176 4.71 -18.71 1.38
N CYS A 177 4.90 -19.47 2.43
CA CYS A 177 5.95 -20.48 2.55
C CYS A 177 5.30 -21.80 2.93
N GLN A 178 5.59 -22.87 2.18
CA GLN A 178 4.96 -24.18 2.35
C GLN A 178 3.41 -24.10 2.37
N GLY A 179 2.83 -23.26 1.49
CA GLY A 179 1.38 -23.06 1.36
C GLY A 179 0.72 -22.27 2.50
N ARG A 180 1.47 -21.80 3.51
CA ARG A 180 0.97 -20.97 4.62
C ARG A 180 1.45 -19.52 4.47
N LYS A 181 0.56 -18.56 4.72
CA LYS A 181 0.85 -17.13 4.62
C LYS A 181 1.78 -16.66 5.73
N PHE A 182 2.86 -15.97 5.37
CA PHE A 182 3.74 -15.26 6.30
C PHE A 182 3.78 -13.75 6.09
N SER A 183 3.25 -13.28 4.97
CA SER A 183 3.23 -11.85 4.62
C SER A 183 1.93 -11.48 3.95
N GLY A 184 1.33 -10.39 4.39
CA GLY A 184 0.22 -9.70 3.74
C GLY A 184 0.67 -8.34 3.24
N ASN A 185 0.23 -7.93 2.05
CA ASN A 185 0.66 -6.72 1.40
C ASN A 185 -0.52 -5.82 1.06
N ALA A 186 -0.29 -4.51 1.06
CA ALA A 186 -1.24 -3.51 0.61
C ALA A 186 -0.52 -2.42 -0.17
N PHE A 187 -1.28 -1.72 -0.99
CA PHE A 187 -0.74 -0.80 -1.98
C PHE A 187 -1.51 0.52 -1.94
N ALA A 188 -0.80 1.64 -2.16
CA ALA A 188 -1.42 2.92 -2.47
C ALA A 188 -0.76 3.50 -3.72
N ARG A 189 -1.59 4.07 -4.60
CA ARG A 189 -1.14 4.76 -5.80
C ARG A 189 -1.47 6.23 -5.66
N GLY A 190 -0.44 7.05 -5.54
CA GLY A 190 -0.58 8.49 -5.50
C GLY A 190 -0.38 9.13 -6.88
N ALA A 191 -0.55 10.43 -6.95
CA ALA A 191 -0.35 11.18 -8.19
C ALA A 191 1.09 11.07 -8.73
N ASN A 192 2.08 11.11 -7.84
CA ASN A 192 3.49 11.06 -8.17
C ASN A 192 4.17 9.81 -7.64
N ASN A 193 3.89 9.41 -6.41
CA ASN A 193 4.56 8.35 -5.68
C ASN A 193 3.59 7.25 -5.29
N ASN A 194 4.10 6.03 -5.21
CA ASN A 194 3.36 4.84 -4.85
C ASN A 194 3.99 4.17 -3.64
N LEU A 195 3.16 3.56 -2.83
CA LEU A 195 3.52 2.80 -1.65
C LEU A 195 3.14 1.32 -1.84
N HIS A 196 4.06 0.43 -1.52
CA HIS A 196 3.81 -0.98 -1.28
C HIS A 196 4.34 -1.31 0.10
N HIS A 197 3.49 -1.65 1.02
CA HIS A 197 3.89 -2.09 2.34
C HIS A 197 3.34 -3.47 2.68
N GLY A 198 4.00 -4.13 3.61
CA GLY A 198 3.59 -5.44 4.05
C GLY A 198 4.22 -5.84 5.38
N THR A 199 3.81 -7.01 5.83
CA THR A 199 4.25 -7.65 7.07
C THR A 199 5.13 -8.85 6.75
N ILE A 200 6.03 -9.22 7.65
CA ILE A 200 6.73 -10.51 7.65
C ILE A 200 6.56 -11.09 9.05
N LEU A 201 5.75 -12.15 9.16
CA LEU A 201 5.51 -12.84 10.41
C LEU A 201 6.70 -13.73 10.75
N ILE A 202 7.48 -13.36 11.76
CA ILE A 202 8.65 -14.12 12.19
C ILE A 202 8.34 -14.91 13.46
N LYS A 203 7.88 -14.23 14.51
CA LYS A 203 7.51 -14.85 15.79
C LYS A 203 6.35 -14.07 16.43
N THR A 204 5.32 -13.77 15.65
CA THR A 204 4.12 -13.07 16.11
C THR A 204 3.28 -13.95 17.02
N ASP A 205 2.73 -13.38 18.10
CA ASP A 205 1.85 -14.11 19.02
C ASP A 205 0.46 -14.34 18.37
N GLY A 206 0.25 -15.58 17.91
CA GLY A 206 -1.00 -15.98 17.29
C GLY A 206 -2.20 -15.99 18.24
N ALA A 207 -1.98 -16.16 19.55
CA ALA A 207 -3.05 -16.12 20.56
C ALA A 207 -3.55 -14.68 20.74
N MET A 208 -2.64 -13.71 20.83
CA MET A 208 -2.99 -12.30 20.91
C MET A 208 -3.65 -11.81 19.62
N MET A 209 -3.17 -12.26 18.45
CA MET A 209 -3.82 -11.99 17.18
C MET A 209 -5.30 -12.42 17.18
N GLN A 210 -5.59 -13.65 17.62
CA GLN A 210 -6.96 -14.16 17.69
C GLN A 210 -7.81 -13.47 18.76
N ARG A 211 -7.20 -13.00 19.83
CA ARG A 211 -7.86 -12.31 20.93
C ARG A 211 -8.40 -10.94 20.53
N TYR A 212 -7.65 -10.21 19.69
CA TYR A 212 -8.00 -8.86 19.32
C TYR A 212 -8.74 -8.74 17.99
N LEU A 213 -8.44 -9.60 17.01
CA LEU A 213 -9.11 -9.54 15.71
C LEU A 213 -10.48 -10.23 15.76
N ILE A 214 -11.49 -9.55 15.25
CA ILE A 214 -12.80 -10.16 14.99
C ILE A 214 -12.73 -10.86 13.64
N VAL A 215 -12.90 -12.17 13.66
CA VAL A 215 -12.77 -12.99 12.45
C VAL A 215 -14.11 -13.11 11.76
N ASP A 216 -14.19 -12.69 10.49
CA ASP A 216 -15.33 -12.97 9.65
C ASP A 216 -15.44 -14.48 9.36
N THR A 217 -16.37 -15.14 10.03
CA THR A 217 -16.62 -16.59 9.88
C THR A 217 -17.01 -16.98 8.46
N ALA A 218 -17.66 -16.10 7.70
CA ALA A 218 -17.98 -16.34 6.29
C ALA A 218 -16.72 -16.41 5.41
N LYS A 219 -15.69 -15.61 5.75
CA LYS A 219 -14.36 -15.64 5.10
C LYS A 219 -13.60 -16.94 5.41
N LEU A 220 -13.79 -17.49 6.60
CA LEU A 220 -13.20 -18.78 7.00
C LEU A 220 -13.87 -19.96 6.28
N MET A 221 -15.20 -20.00 6.24
CA MET A 221 -15.96 -21.09 5.64
C MET A 221 -15.72 -21.23 4.13
N LYS A 222 -15.66 -20.10 3.40
CA LYS A 222 -15.42 -20.09 1.94
C LYS A 222 -14.09 -20.73 1.54
N ASN A 223 -13.11 -20.77 2.45
CA ASN A 223 -11.78 -21.31 2.18
C ASN A 223 -11.54 -22.67 2.86
N GLY A 224 -12.56 -23.30 3.45
CA GLY A 224 -12.47 -24.62 4.07
C GLY A 224 -11.54 -24.72 5.28
N VAL A 225 -11.22 -23.59 5.94
CA VAL A 225 -10.23 -23.51 7.02
C VAL A 225 -10.91 -23.20 8.35
N LYS A 226 -10.55 -23.95 9.38
CA LYS A 226 -11.19 -23.87 10.72
C LYS A 226 -10.72 -22.68 11.56
N SER A 227 -9.55 -22.07 11.27
CA SER A 227 -9.02 -20.94 12.05
C SER A 227 -8.06 -20.06 11.24
N VAL A 228 -7.85 -18.81 11.68
CA VAL A 228 -6.82 -17.91 11.13
C VAL A 228 -5.42 -18.47 11.34
N ALA A 229 -5.16 -19.06 12.50
CA ALA A 229 -3.86 -19.64 12.85
C ALA A 229 -3.41 -20.77 11.89
N SER A 230 -4.36 -21.53 11.33
CA SER A 230 -4.01 -22.61 10.39
C SER A 230 -3.60 -22.10 8.99
N ARG A 231 -3.81 -20.81 8.70
CA ARG A 231 -3.47 -20.19 7.41
C ARG A 231 -2.16 -19.45 7.42
N VAL A 232 -1.68 -19.05 8.59
CA VAL A 232 -0.44 -18.29 8.73
C VAL A 232 0.68 -19.17 9.25
N VAL A 233 1.91 -18.74 9.02
CA VAL A 233 3.12 -19.34 9.57
C VAL A 233 4.03 -18.25 10.10
N ASN A 234 4.56 -18.43 11.29
CA ASN A 234 5.72 -17.70 11.75
C ASN A 234 6.97 -18.33 11.12
N LEU A 235 7.80 -17.52 10.47
CA LEU A 235 9.00 -18.05 9.80
C LEU A 235 10.00 -18.68 10.77
N SER A 236 9.99 -18.30 12.06
CA SER A 236 10.79 -18.93 13.11
C SER A 236 10.36 -20.38 13.44
N GLU A 237 9.15 -20.82 13.02
CA GLU A 237 8.75 -22.23 13.07
C GLU A 237 9.55 -23.08 12.08
N LEU A 238 9.99 -22.48 10.96
CA LEU A 238 10.73 -23.14 9.90
C LEU A 238 12.25 -22.93 10.03
N VAL A 239 12.67 -21.77 10.54
CA VAL A 239 14.06 -21.38 10.76
C VAL A 239 14.15 -20.73 12.15
N PRO A 240 14.43 -21.52 13.21
CA PRO A 240 14.38 -21.05 14.61
C PRO A 240 15.30 -19.87 14.93
N GLU A 241 16.43 -19.72 14.22
CA GLU A 241 17.37 -18.62 14.36
C GLU A 241 16.93 -17.32 13.70
N LEU A 242 15.87 -17.34 12.86
CA LEU A 242 15.36 -16.16 12.20
C LEU A 242 14.62 -15.26 13.19
N THR A 243 15.02 -14.00 13.25
CA THR A 243 14.45 -12.97 14.12
C THR A 243 14.09 -11.71 13.34
N SER A 244 13.22 -10.87 13.91
CA SER A 244 12.88 -9.57 13.33
C SER A 244 14.06 -8.60 13.28
N GLU A 245 15.16 -8.91 13.97
CA GLU A 245 16.39 -8.12 13.92
C GLU A 245 17.36 -8.61 12.85
N ASN A 246 17.65 -9.93 12.83
CA ASN A 246 18.68 -10.45 11.92
C ASN A 246 18.23 -10.50 10.45
N ILE A 247 16.92 -10.43 10.14
CA ILE A 247 16.41 -10.36 8.77
C ILE A 247 16.65 -9.00 8.11
N LYS A 248 16.87 -7.92 8.89
CA LYS A 248 17.02 -6.56 8.35
C LYS A 248 18.16 -6.46 7.34
N GLN A 249 19.33 -6.99 7.68
CA GLN A 249 20.51 -6.95 6.79
C GLN A 249 20.33 -7.77 5.51
N PRO A 250 19.82 -9.01 5.53
CA PRO A 250 19.43 -9.73 4.32
C PRO A 250 18.42 -8.98 3.44
N LEU A 251 17.41 -8.30 4.03
CA LEU A 251 16.46 -7.47 3.27
C LEU A 251 17.15 -6.30 2.55
N ILE A 252 18.07 -5.63 3.22
CA ILE A 252 18.85 -4.52 2.63
C ILE A 252 19.79 -5.05 1.53
N ALA A 253 20.52 -6.13 1.79
CA ALA A 253 21.41 -6.72 0.81
C ALA A 253 20.64 -7.20 -0.44
N SER A 254 19.47 -7.81 -0.25
CA SER A 254 18.59 -8.22 -1.34
C SER A 254 18.03 -7.01 -2.10
N PHE A 255 17.65 -5.93 -1.40
CA PHE A 255 17.20 -4.69 -2.01
C PHE A 255 18.27 -4.10 -2.95
N GLU A 256 19.50 -3.96 -2.46
CA GLU A 256 20.63 -3.50 -3.25
C GLU A 256 20.91 -4.43 -4.46
N LYS A 257 20.93 -5.74 -4.24
CA LYS A 257 21.13 -6.74 -5.30
C LYS A 257 20.07 -6.68 -6.39
N VAL A 258 18.79 -6.65 -6.00
CA VAL A 258 17.65 -6.66 -6.93
C VAL A 258 17.57 -5.35 -7.73
N TYR A 259 17.90 -4.23 -7.10
CA TYR A 259 17.89 -2.93 -7.78
C TYR A 259 19.20 -2.61 -8.51
N GLY A 260 20.30 -3.26 -8.13
CA GLY A 260 21.60 -3.18 -8.82
C GLY A 260 22.42 -1.96 -8.45
N ASP A 261 22.17 -1.37 -7.29
CA ASP A 261 22.92 -0.21 -6.77
C ASP A 261 23.05 -0.30 -5.25
N LYS A 262 23.89 0.57 -4.66
CA LYS A 262 24.04 0.70 -3.20
C LYS A 262 23.06 1.69 -2.62
N SER A 263 22.53 1.34 -1.45
CA SER A 263 21.61 2.20 -0.73
C SER A 263 22.31 3.17 0.22
N THR A 264 21.71 4.34 0.41
CA THR A 264 22.09 5.30 1.43
C THR A 264 21.17 5.15 2.63
N LEU A 265 21.73 5.04 3.82
CA LEU A 265 20.96 5.04 5.06
C LEU A 265 20.50 6.46 5.39
N ILE A 266 19.21 6.63 5.56
CA ILE A 266 18.58 7.88 6.02
C ILE A 266 18.36 7.76 7.52
N ASP A 267 18.69 8.82 8.25
CA ASP A 267 18.57 8.87 9.70
C ASP A 267 17.08 8.99 10.10
N PHE A 268 16.62 8.01 10.89
CA PHE A 268 15.25 7.98 11.38
C PHE A 268 14.99 9.10 12.40
N ASP A 269 15.94 9.39 13.30
CA ASP A 269 15.78 10.40 14.34
C ASP A 269 15.75 11.83 13.78
N GLU A 270 16.45 12.09 12.68
CA GLU A 270 16.33 13.33 11.94
C GLU A 270 14.97 13.41 11.24
N THR A 271 14.51 12.32 10.64
CA THR A 271 13.23 12.26 9.94
C THR A 271 12.05 12.55 10.86
N ILE A 272 12.02 12.00 12.07
CA ILE A 272 10.91 12.23 13.00
C ILE A 272 10.85 13.65 13.57
N ARG A 273 11.92 14.44 13.46
CA ARG A 273 11.95 15.86 13.87
C ARG A 273 11.38 16.81 12.84
N ILE A 274 11.09 16.34 11.64
CA ILE A 274 10.49 17.15 10.57
C ILE A 274 9.09 17.59 11.00
N PRO A 275 8.75 18.88 10.94
CA PRO A 275 7.45 19.39 11.40
C PRO A 275 6.25 18.72 10.73
N GLU A 276 6.36 18.40 9.44
CA GLU A 276 5.31 17.70 8.69
C GLU A 276 5.07 16.27 9.22
N VAL A 277 6.11 15.57 9.65
CA VAL A 277 5.98 14.24 10.29
C VAL A 277 5.20 14.37 11.59
N GLN A 278 5.48 15.40 12.40
CA GLN A 278 4.75 15.65 13.65
C GLN A 278 3.28 16.01 13.38
N ALA A 279 3.00 16.84 12.37
CA ALA A 279 1.63 17.16 11.98
C ALA A 279 0.85 15.94 11.50
N ILE A 280 1.49 15.06 10.72
CA ILE A 280 0.90 13.79 10.31
C ILE A 280 0.64 12.89 11.53
N TYR A 281 1.61 12.77 12.44
CA TYR A 281 1.48 12.00 13.68
C TYR A 281 0.26 12.45 14.51
N GLU A 282 0.13 13.76 14.77
CA GLU A 282 -1.00 14.32 15.50
C GLU A 282 -2.34 14.00 14.85
N LYS A 283 -2.41 14.15 13.53
CA LYS A 283 -3.61 13.83 12.76
C LYS A 283 -3.99 12.35 12.85
N ILE A 284 -3.06 11.43 12.56
CA ILE A 284 -3.40 10.00 12.44
C ILE A 284 -3.52 9.29 13.80
N SER A 285 -2.99 9.87 14.86
CA SER A 285 -3.18 9.40 16.24
C SER A 285 -4.44 9.95 16.90
N SER A 286 -5.12 10.92 16.26
CA SER A 286 -6.33 11.51 16.80
C SER A 286 -7.49 10.51 16.83
N HIS A 287 -8.34 10.63 17.84
CA HIS A 287 -9.55 9.83 17.97
C HIS A 287 -10.47 9.95 16.74
N ASP A 288 -10.62 11.16 16.22
CA ASP A 288 -11.46 11.42 15.04
C ASP A 288 -10.96 10.68 13.79
N TYR A 289 -9.66 10.64 13.54
CA TYR A 289 -9.09 9.90 12.41
C TYR A 289 -9.31 8.38 12.50
N ILE A 290 -9.21 7.82 13.71
CA ILE A 290 -9.33 6.38 13.95
C ILE A 290 -10.80 5.95 13.97
N PHE A 291 -11.64 6.64 14.72
CA PHE A 291 -13.01 6.24 15.06
C PHE A 291 -14.08 7.13 14.42
N GLY A 292 -13.86 8.44 14.30
CA GLY A 292 -14.78 9.52 13.96
C GLY A 292 -16.11 9.11 13.33
N ARG A 293 -16.10 8.91 12.00
CA ARG A 293 -17.32 8.53 11.25
C ARG A 293 -17.92 7.17 11.65
N TRP A 294 -17.16 6.32 12.34
CA TRP A 294 -17.55 4.95 12.64
C TRP A 294 -18.33 4.79 13.95
N GLU A 295 -18.26 5.73 14.87
CA GLU A 295 -18.97 5.66 16.16
C GLU A 295 -20.49 5.61 16.03
N GLN A 296 -21.02 6.25 14.99
CA GLN A 296 -22.44 6.28 14.68
C GLN A 296 -22.82 5.37 13.52
N PHE A 297 -21.87 4.56 13.03
CA PHE A 297 -22.09 3.66 11.90
C PHE A 297 -23.09 2.56 12.27
N LYS A 298 -24.21 2.52 11.57
CA LYS A 298 -25.24 1.48 11.73
C LYS A 298 -25.42 0.77 10.40
N THR A 299 -24.96 -0.46 10.32
CA THR A 299 -25.09 -1.29 9.11
C THR A 299 -26.56 -1.48 8.73
N THR A 300 -26.93 -1.01 7.53
CA THR A 300 -28.27 -1.20 6.94
C THR A 300 -28.25 -2.32 5.91
N LYS A 301 -27.13 -2.49 5.19
CA LYS A 301 -26.94 -3.52 4.18
C LYS A 301 -25.54 -4.13 4.30
N LYS A 302 -25.42 -5.43 4.00
CA LYS A 302 -24.15 -6.17 4.04
C LYS A 302 -24.08 -7.19 2.91
N ALA A 303 -22.95 -7.26 2.24
CA ALA A 303 -22.65 -8.26 1.21
C ALA A 303 -21.18 -8.61 1.16
N ARG A 304 -20.83 -9.69 0.45
CA ARG A 304 -19.46 -10.04 0.13
C ARG A 304 -19.33 -10.38 -1.35
N PHE A 305 -18.47 -9.62 -2.02
CA PHE A 305 -18.13 -9.76 -3.43
C PHE A 305 -16.77 -10.43 -3.62
N GLY A 306 -16.41 -10.69 -4.86
CA GLY A 306 -15.10 -11.22 -5.23
C GLY A 306 -13.93 -10.32 -4.79
N TRP A 307 -14.12 -9.02 -4.78
CA TRP A 307 -13.12 -7.99 -4.43
C TRP A 307 -13.12 -7.61 -2.94
N GLY A 308 -14.13 -7.96 -2.13
CA GLY A 308 -14.15 -7.65 -0.70
C GLY A 308 -15.52 -7.80 -0.05
N GLY A 309 -15.57 -7.63 1.28
CA GLY A 309 -16.78 -7.47 2.06
C GLY A 309 -17.22 -6.01 2.07
N VAL A 310 -18.53 -5.77 2.17
CA VAL A 310 -19.11 -4.43 2.23
C VAL A 310 -20.16 -4.38 3.33
N GLU A 311 -20.12 -3.36 4.15
CA GLU A 311 -21.18 -2.96 5.06
C GLU A 311 -21.55 -1.51 4.75
N ILE A 312 -22.84 -1.23 4.57
CA ILE A 312 -23.35 0.09 4.21
C ILE A 312 -24.23 0.61 5.33
N ALA A 313 -24.00 1.86 5.72
CA ALA A 313 -24.91 2.66 6.53
C ALA A 313 -25.54 3.75 5.66
N LEU A 314 -26.85 3.73 5.56
CA LEU A 314 -27.65 4.68 4.77
C LEU A 314 -28.42 5.60 5.70
N GLN A 315 -28.41 6.89 5.40
CA GLN A 315 -29.34 7.88 5.90
C GLN A 315 -30.20 8.38 4.75
N ILE A 316 -31.50 8.16 4.84
CA ILE A 316 -32.46 8.52 3.79
C ILE A 316 -33.27 9.73 4.27
N ASP A 317 -33.42 10.73 3.41
CA ASP A 317 -34.43 11.77 3.54
C ASP A 317 -35.73 11.22 2.92
N GLU A 318 -36.64 10.72 3.79
CA GLU A 318 -37.89 10.10 3.36
C GLU A 318 -38.82 11.10 2.69
N ALA A 319 -38.77 12.39 3.08
CA ALA A 319 -39.65 13.43 2.52
C ALA A 319 -39.31 13.69 1.04
N ASN A 320 -38.04 13.69 0.68
CA ASN A 320 -37.56 13.94 -0.67
C ASN A 320 -37.20 12.65 -1.42
N ALA A 321 -37.24 11.49 -0.77
CA ALA A 321 -36.84 10.20 -1.30
C ALA A 321 -35.42 10.22 -1.91
N VAL A 322 -34.44 10.77 -1.15
CA VAL A 322 -33.06 10.84 -1.55
C VAL A 322 -32.12 10.26 -0.47
N ILE A 323 -30.98 9.76 -0.90
CA ILE A 323 -29.89 9.34 -0.01
C ILE A 323 -29.23 10.60 0.55
N LYS A 324 -29.53 10.93 1.81
CA LYS A 324 -28.97 12.09 2.50
C LYS A 324 -27.49 11.91 2.80
N ASP A 325 -27.14 10.71 3.28
CA ASP A 325 -25.76 10.33 3.53
C ASP A 325 -25.56 8.81 3.37
N ILE A 326 -24.37 8.42 3.00
CA ILE A 326 -23.95 7.02 2.85
C ILE A 326 -22.52 6.86 3.37
N GLN A 327 -22.31 5.82 4.15
CA GLN A 327 -21.00 5.41 4.61
C GLN A 327 -20.79 3.94 4.27
N ILE A 328 -19.61 3.60 3.76
CA ILE A 328 -19.28 2.25 3.30
C ILE A 328 -18.05 1.74 4.03
N ALA A 329 -18.21 0.66 4.79
CA ALA A 329 -17.10 -0.09 5.37
C ALA A 329 -16.73 -1.26 4.45
N SER A 330 -15.41 -1.45 4.21
CA SER A 330 -14.93 -2.52 3.33
C SER A 330 -13.48 -2.93 3.60
N ASP A 331 -13.17 -4.22 3.38
CA ASP A 331 -11.82 -4.77 3.29
C ASP A 331 -11.28 -4.77 1.84
N CYS A 332 -11.84 -3.95 0.97
CA CYS A 332 -11.35 -3.77 -0.41
C CYS A 332 -9.96 -3.12 -0.42
N LEU A 333 -9.11 -3.59 -1.35
CA LEU A 333 -7.79 -2.96 -1.56
C LEU A 333 -7.89 -1.63 -2.33
N ASP A 334 -8.94 -1.46 -3.15
CA ASP A 334 -9.22 -0.25 -3.91
C ASP A 334 -10.08 0.71 -3.06
N THR A 335 -9.40 1.59 -2.33
CA THR A 335 -10.05 2.59 -1.47
C THR A 335 -10.71 3.71 -2.26
N GLU A 336 -10.20 4.02 -3.45
CA GLU A 336 -10.72 5.10 -4.30
C GLU A 336 -12.10 4.75 -4.83
N SER A 337 -12.31 3.51 -5.29
CA SER A 337 -13.62 3.04 -5.76
C SER A 337 -14.68 3.05 -4.66
N ILE A 338 -14.32 2.75 -3.41
CA ILE A 338 -15.23 2.85 -2.26
C ILE A 338 -15.63 4.31 -2.01
N THR A 339 -14.66 5.21 -1.94
CA THR A 339 -14.90 6.65 -1.75
C THR A 339 -15.70 7.26 -2.91
N LEU A 340 -15.44 6.81 -4.14
CA LEU A 340 -16.19 7.22 -5.33
C LEU A 340 -17.65 6.80 -5.22
N ALA A 341 -17.93 5.56 -4.80
CA ALA A 341 -19.30 5.07 -4.60
C ALA A 341 -20.06 5.90 -3.55
N GLU A 342 -19.44 6.23 -2.42
CA GLU A 342 -20.04 7.13 -1.41
C GLU A 342 -20.38 8.50 -2.02
N THR A 343 -19.44 9.07 -2.77
CA THR A 343 -19.61 10.40 -3.39
C THR A 343 -20.75 10.41 -4.43
N LEU A 344 -20.80 9.40 -5.28
CA LEU A 344 -21.77 9.31 -6.36
C LEU A 344 -23.20 9.03 -5.87
N LEU A 345 -23.34 8.21 -4.81
CA LEU A 345 -24.65 7.80 -4.30
C LEU A 345 -25.29 8.85 -3.41
N LYS A 346 -24.52 9.74 -2.80
CA LYS A 346 -25.04 10.84 -1.99
C LYS A 346 -25.85 11.81 -2.84
N GLY A 347 -27.08 12.07 -2.44
CA GLY A 347 -28.05 12.90 -3.17
C GLY A 347 -28.84 12.17 -4.27
N CYS A 348 -28.55 10.89 -4.54
CA CYS A 348 -29.33 10.11 -5.51
C CYS A 348 -30.74 9.81 -4.99
N SER A 349 -31.71 9.67 -5.93
CA SER A 349 -33.05 9.19 -5.64
C SER A 349 -33.01 7.78 -5.05
N THR A 350 -33.86 7.49 -4.08
CA THR A 350 -34.04 6.11 -3.58
C THR A 350 -34.99 5.28 -4.43
N LYS A 351 -35.66 5.89 -5.42
CA LYS A 351 -36.69 5.25 -6.28
C LYS A 351 -36.15 4.81 -7.64
N GLU A 352 -35.05 5.38 -8.08
CA GLU A 352 -34.49 5.13 -9.41
C GLU A 352 -32.99 4.79 -9.27
N VAL A 353 -32.58 3.69 -9.92
CA VAL A 353 -31.19 3.26 -9.94
C VAL A 353 -30.38 4.24 -10.78
N PRO A 354 -29.34 4.87 -10.21
CA PRO A 354 -28.55 5.83 -10.98
C PRO A 354 -27.68 5.11 -12.02
N VAL A 355 -27.56 5.71 -13.20
CA VAL A 355 -26.70 5.23 -14.28
C VAL A 355 -25.48 6.12 -14.36
N PHE A 356 -24.30 5.55 -14.17
CA PHE A 356 -23.02 6.28 -14.26
C PHE A 356 -22.33 5.95 -15.59
N GLY A 357 -21.78 6.98 -16.26
CA GLY A 357 -21.17 6.89 -17.59
C GLY A 357 -19.80 6.22 -17.66
N PHE A 358 -19.40 5.44 -16.64
CA PHE A 358 -18.12 4.75 -16.58
C PHE A 358 -18.28 3.29 -16.12
N ASN A 359 -17.27 2.46 -16.38
CA ASN A 359 -17.28 1.05 -16.03
C ASN A 359 -16.37 0.79 -14.81
N ASN A 360 -16.94 0.72 -13.62
CA ASN A 360 -16.25 0.33 -12.38
C ASN A 360 -17.10 -0.77 -11.70
N GLU A 361 -16.57 -1.98 -11.64
CA GLU A 361 -17.26 -3.16 -11.08
C GLU A 361 -17.61 -2.96 -9.60
N ILE A 362 -16.70 -2.41 -8.80
CA ILE A 362 -16.92 -2.16 -7.36
C ILE A 362 -18.10 -1.20 -7.16
N VAL A 363 -18.11 -0.09 -7.91
CA VAL A 363 -19.21 0.89 -7.83
C VAL A 363 -20.54 0.27 -8.28
N LYS A 364 -20.55 -0.53 -9.33
CA LYS A 364 -21.77 -1.24 -9.81
C LYS A 364 -22.31 -2.19 -8.76
N ASP A 365 -21.45 -3.01 -8.16
CA ASP A 365 -21.86 -3.96 -7.13
C ASP A 365 -22.43 -3.25 -5.89
N ILE A 366 -21.83 -2.09 -5.51
CA ILE A 366 -22.33 -1.27 -4.40
C ILE A 366 -23.68 -0.66 -4.76
N VAL A 367 -23.87 -0.15 -5.97
CA VAL A 367 -25.17 0.37 -6.45
C VAL A 367 -26.21 -0.74 -6.42
N GLY A 368 -25.91 -1.91 -6.97
CA GLY A 368 -26.81 -3.07 -6.91
C GLY A 368 -27.20 -3.43 -5.48
N LEU A 369 -26.24 -3.44 -4.55
CA LEU A 369 -26.53 -3.69 -3.13
C LEU A 369 -27.42 -2.60 -2.51
N VAL A 370 -27.22 -1.32 -2.84
CA VAL A 370 -28.03 -0.20 -2.32
C VAL A 370 -29.46 -0.28 -2.82
N TYR A 371 -29.68 -0.62 -4.08
CA TYR A 371 -31.02 -0.65 -4.70
C TYR A 371 -31.68 -2.02 -4.67
N GLY A 372 -30.97 -3.09 -4.30
CA GLY A 372 -31.51 -4.44 -4.14
C GLY A 372 -31.60 -5.21 -5.46
N GLU A 373 -30.67 -4.94 -6.38
CA GLU A 373 -30.49 -5.66 -7.66
C GLU A 373 -29.52 -6.84 -7.57
#